data_297acba3364c8637c3aa1e3142e67dfb
#
_entry.id   297acba3364c8637c3aa1e3142e67dfb
#
_cell.length_a   1.000
_cell.length_b   1.000
_cell.length_c   1.000
_cell.angle_alpha   90.00
_cell.angle_beta   90.00
_cell.angle_gamma   90.00
#
_symmetry.space_group_name_H-M   'P 1'
#
loop_
_entity.id
_entity.type
_entity.pdbx_description
1 polymer ?
#
loop_
_entity_poly.entity_id
_entity_poly.type
_entity_poly.pdbx_seq_one_letter_code
_entity_poly.pdbx_strand_id
1 'polypeptide(L)'
;MDSATLLAALALASTDAADASMTAAEEPAPFRLELSLDAWLPRLEGNFTDGGARVDVRTPDLHDMEASFAGELAIVRDRLAVSIRGFSFSTDGGGTADEAFTLGGVSVASGDTFTSEFSWWSVGAEVAYDFYRPLAAKQTPWSGQDESTPRDGWTPPANGTELSFFGLASADIDALSRTISDTSTGLANNENDSYLALEVGVGFRFGFDTKESFPIIRRVDITASGAYGLSIPVSDGDLGGASRVEADISFWFCKEGAAYFGYRLVGGDFDGEVMELDGSLQGLRAGIKLVF
;
A
#
# COMPACT_ATOMS: atom_id res chain seq x y z
N MET A 1 14.21 -26.88 -2.54
CA MET A 1 15.36 -25.98 -2.32
C MET A 1 15.23 -25.47 -0.90
N ASP A 2 16.24 -25.71 -0.05
CA ASP A 2 16.10 -25.43 1.40
C ASP A 2 16.01 -23.94 1.70
N SER A 3 15.02 -23.58 2.51
CA SER A 3 14.72 -22.21 2.97
C SER A 3 15.85 -21.52 3.73
N ALA A 4 16.93 -22.25 4.06
CA ALA A 4 18.11 -21.71 4.74
C ALA A 4 19.06 -20.94 3.80
N THR A 5 18.96 -21.13 2.50
CA THR A 5 19.88 -20.51 1.52
C THR A 5 19.50 -19.08 1.14
N LEU A 6 18.23 -18.68 1.35
CA LEU A 6 17.75 -17.33 1.03
C LEU A 6 18.13 -16.30 2.11
N LEU A 7 18.21 -16.72 3.37
CA LEU A 7 18.62 -15.82 4.48
C LEU A 7 20.12 -15.52 4.49
N ALA A 8 20.94 -16.39 3.92
CA ALA A 8 22.40 -16.21 3.87
C ALA A 8 22.85 -15.19 2.81
N ALA A 9 22.07 -14.94 1.78
CA ALA A 9 22.41 -13.97 0.73
C ALA A 9 22.24 -12.51 1.17
N LEU A 10 21.38 -12.23 2.15
CA LEU A 10 21.20 -10.87 2.69
C LEU A 10 22.27 -10.47 3.71
N ALA A 11 23.02 -11.43 4.27
CA ALA A 11 24.02 -11.19 5.31
C ALA A 11 25.45 -10.96 4.77
N LEU A 12 25.71 -11.16 3.48
CA LEU A 12 27.06 -11.13 2.88
C LEU A 12 27.43 -9.82 2.18
N ALA A 13 26.58 -8.80 2.22
CA ALA A 13 26.86 -7.49 1.60
C ALA A 13 27.53 -6.46 2.55
N SER A 14 28.00 -6.85 3.72
CA SER A 14 28.49 -5.89 4.72
C SER A 14 29.93 -6.07 5.21
N THR A 15 30.81 -6.74 4.43
CA THR A 15 32.22 -6.80 4.80
C THR A 15 33.11 -6.41 3.63
N ASP A 16 33.33 -5.11 3.44
CA ASP A 16 34.59 -4.54 2.97
C ASP A 16 34.51 -3.01 3.01
N ALA A 17 34.95 -2.41 4.10
CA ALA A 17 35.49 -1.05 4.16
C ALA A 17 36.11 -0.80 5.55
N ALA A 18 37.23 -1.46 5.82
CA ALA A 18 38.07 -1.07 6.94
C ALA A 18 39.27 -0.30 6.33
N ASP A 19 39.12 0.99 6.18
CA ASP A 19 40.18 1.99 6.40
C ASP A 19 39.58 3.39 6.22
N ALA A 20 39.12 4.01 7.29
CA ALA A 20 38.87 5.44 7.32
C ALA A 20 39.14 5.98 8.71
N SER A 21 40.06 6.92 8.76
CA SER A 21 40.38 7.81 9.88
C SER A 21 39.24 7.97 10.89
N MET A 22 39.53 7.83 12.17
CA MET A 22 38.66 8.18 13.28
C MET A 22 38.31 9.69 13.21
N THR A 23 37.38 10.03 12.36
CA THR A 23 36.58 11.24 12.47
C THR A 23 35.56 11.01 13.58
N ALA A 24 35.35 12.02 14.40
CA ALA A 24 34.41 12.00 15.53
C ALA A 24 33.15 11.23 15.17
N ALA A 25 32.77 10.25 16.00
CA ALA A 25 31.59 9.42 15.78
C ALA A 25 30.40 10.37 15.59
N GLU A 26 29.88 10.40 14.35
CA GLU A 26 28.68 11.14 14.02
C GLU A 26 27.55 10.55 14.87
N GLU A 27 26.90 11.40 15.69
CA GLU A 27 25.80 10.93 16.53
C GLU A 27 24.76 10.22 15.63
N PRO A 28 24.34 9.02 16.01
CA PRO A 28 23.39 8.25 15.18
C PRO A 28 22.11 9.06 14.98
N ALA A 29 21.67 9.20 13.73
CA ALA A 29 20.45 9.90 13.38
C ALA A 29 19.28 9.37 14.25
N PRO A 30 18.47 10.26 14.81
CA PRO A 30 17.36 9.87 15.68
C PRO A 30 16.30 9.10 14.89
N PHE A 31 15.56 8.26 15.61
CA PHE A 31 14.38 7.61 15.07
C PHE A 31 13.21 8.60 14.97
N ARG A 32 12.43 8.47 13.93
CA ARG A 32 11.18 9.20 13.72
C ARG A 32 10.06 8.18 13.54
N LEU A 33 8.96 8.37 14.26
CA LEU A 33 7.75 7.58 14.12
C LEU A 33 6.76 8.35 13.24
N GLU A 34 6.25 7.72 12.19
CA GLU A 34 5.24 8.29 11.31
C GLU A 34 3.97 7.43 11.36
N LEU A 35 2.81 8.07 11.57
CA LEU A 35 1.50 7.45 11.51
C LEU A 35 0.71 8.09 10.37
N SER A 36 0.24 7.30 9.44
CA SER A 36 -0.67 7.71 8.38
C SER A 36 -2.01 7.01 8.54
N LEU A 37 -3.10 7.76 8.45
CA LEU A 37 -4.46 7.24 8.46
C LEU A 37 -5.22 7.87 7.30
N ASP A 38 -5.87 7.05 6.48
CA ASP A 38 -6.61 7.51 5.30
C ASP A 38 -7.97 6.83 5.15
N ALA A 39 -8.89 7.61 4.61
CA ALA A 39 -10.07 7.12 3.95
C ALA A 39 -9.71 6.90 2.48
N TRP A 40 -9.93 5.71 2.01
CA TRP A 40 -9.73 5.29 0.63
C TRP A 40 -11.08 4.99 0.00
N LEU A 41 -11.31 5.41 -1.22
CA LEU A 41 -12.52 5.17 -2.00
C LEU A 41 -12.19 4.23 -3.17
N PRO A 42 -11.92 2.96 -2.90
CA PRO A 42 -11.59 2.01 -3.95
C PRO A 42 -12.84 1.50 -4.64
N ARG A 43 -12.60 0.99 -5.85
CA ARG A 43 -13.53 0.21 -6.62
C ARG A 43 -12.84 -1.09 -7.02
N LEU A 44 -13.57 -2.21 -6.97
CA LEU A 44 -13.11 -3.48 -7.48
C LEU A 44 -13.21 -3.48 -9.00
N GLU A 45 -12.14 -3.88 -9.68
CA GLU A 45 -12.07 -4.05 -11.12
C GLU A 45 -11.45 -5.42 -11.42
N GLY A 46 -11.90 -6.08 -12.49
CA GLY A 46 -11.32 -7.35 -12.91
C GLY A 46 -12.36 -8.43 -13.16
N ASN A 47 -11.93 -9.67 -13.06
CA ASN A 47 -12.75 -10.83 -13.33
C ASN A 47 -12.52 -11.92 -12.29
N PHE A 48 -13.58 -12.61 -11.92
CA PHE A 48 -13.50 -13.92 -11.29
C PHE A 48 -13.42 -15.00 -12.35
N THR A 49 -12.74 -16.10 -12.07
CA THR A 49 -12.79 -17.32 -12.88
C THR A 49 -13.51 -18.41 -12.07
N ASP A 50 -14.45 -19.10 -12.68
CA ASP A 50 -15.16 -20.22 -12.08
C ASP A 50 -15.32 -21.33 -13.14
N GLY A 51 -14.75 -22.52 -12.87
CA GLY A 51 -14.77 -23.63 -13.79
C GLY A 51 -14.18 -23.30 -15.17
N GLY A 52 -13.26 -22.33 -15.23
CA GLY A 52 -12.63 -21.84 -16.47
C GLY A 52 -13.45 -20.78 -17.23
N ALA A 53 -14.62 -20.40 -16.73
CA ALA A 53 -15.40 -19.27 -17.25
C ALA A 53 -15.02 -17.97 -16.52
N ARG A 54 -14.77 -16.89 -17.27
CA ARG A 54 -14.52 -15.57 -16.70
C ARG A 54 -15.83 -14.80 -16.48
N VAL A 55 -16.01 -14.26 -15.30
CA VAL A 55 -17.14 -13.44 -14.89
C VAL A 55 -16.63 -12.07 -14.47
N ASP A 56 -16.94 -11.02 -15.24
CA ASP A 56 -16.58 -9.62 -14.88
C ASP A 56 -17.22 -9.27 -13.51
N VAL A 57 -16.49 -8.57 -12.67
CA VAL A 57 -16.97 -8.14 -11.33
C VAL A 57 -18.24 -7.28 -11.39
N ARG A 58 -18.55 -6.69 -12.55
CA ARG A 58 -19.80 -5.95 -12.81
C ARG A 58 -21.01 -6.85 -12.95
N THR A 59 -20.83 -8.08 -13.40
CA THR A 59 -21.95 -9.03 -13.57
C THR A 59 -22.61 -9.36 -12.24
N PRO A 60 -21.87 -9.68 -11.16
CA PRO A 60 -22.44 -9.81 -9.81
C PRO A 60 -22.59 -8.47 -9.07
N ASP A 61 -22.46 -7.31 -9.74
CA ASP A 61 -22.65 -5.95 -9.20
C ASP A 61 -21.70 -5.61 -8.04
N LEU A 62 -20.43 -6.02 -8.13
CA LEU A 62 -19.38 -5.82 -7.10
C LEU A 62 -18.40 -4.69 -7.43
N HIS A 63 -18.75 -3.79 -8.35
CA HIS A 63 -17.86 -2.75 -8.86
C HIS A 63 -18.14 -1.35 -8.28
N ASP A 64 -18.98 -1.23 -7.28
CA ASP A 64 -19.29 0.03 -6.67
C ASP A 64 -18.10 0.59 -5.88
N MET A 65 -18.05 1.91 -5.81
CA MET A 65 -17.03 2.63 -5.05
C MET A 65 -17.44 2.69 -3.59
N GLU A 66 -16.68 2.02 -2.73
CA GLU A 66 -16.97 1.95 -1.31
C GLU A 66 -15.91 2.63 -0.45
N ALA A 67 -16.33 3.19 0.68
CA ALA A 67 -15.41 3.80 1.61
C ALA A 67 -14.67 2.73 2.43
N SER A 68 -13.35 2.76 2.34
CA SER A 68 -12.43 1.87 3.04
C SER A 68 -11.50 2.68 3.94
N PHE A 69 -11.02 2.07 5.02
CA PHE A 69 -10.00 2.65 5.88
C PHE A 69 -8.68 1.95 5.65
N ALA A 70 -7.62 2.75 5.57
CA ALA A 70 -6.27 2.25 5.51
C ALA A 70 -5.37 3.00 6.49
N GLY A 71 -4.25 2.38 6.84
CA GLY A 71 -3.30 3.00 7.76
C GLY A 71 -1.91 2.42 7.61
N GLU A 72 -0.93 3.20 8.04
CA GLU A 72 0.48 2.84 8.05
C GLU A 72 1.16 3.43 9.29
N LEU A 73 1.98 2.62 9.93
CA LEU A 73 2.88 3.02 11.00
C LEU A 73 4.32 2.74 10.57
N ALA A 74 5.13 3.78 10.43
CA ALA A 74 6.51 3.67 9.99
C ALA A 74 7.51 4.15 11.05
N ILE A 75 8.65 3.47 11.14
CA ILE A 75 9.84 3.90 11.85
C ILE A 75 10.86 4.29 10.80
N VAL A 76 11.27 5.56 10.82
CA VAL A 76 12.22 6.12 9.86
C VAL A 76 13.51 6.48 10.57
N ARG A 77 14.64 6.07 10.00
CA ARG A 77 15.96 6.47 10.44
C ARG A 77 16.86 6.74 9.24
N ASP A 78 17.25 8.00 9.08
CA ASP A 78 18.04 8.51 7.95
C ASP A 78 17.43 8.13 6.61
N ARG A 79 17.96 7.08 5.96
CA ARG A 79 17.56 6.60 4.64
C ARG A 79 16.65 5.37 4.67
N LEU A 80 16.51 4.76 5.84
CA LEU A 80 15.74 3.54 6.03
C LEU A 80 14.40 3.84 6.65
N ALA A 81 13.34 3.32 6.07
CA ALA A 81 12.00 3.26 6.65
C ALA A 81 11.56 1.81 6.76
N VAL A 82 10.96 1.46 7.88
CA VAL A 82 10.29 0.16 8.09
C VAL A 82 8.89 0.46 8.54
N SER A 83 7.90 -0.09 7.85
CA SER A 83 6.50 0.17 8.16
C SER A 83 5.67 -1.10 8.27
N ILE A 84 4.55 -0.97 9.00
CA ILE A 84 3.43 -1.91 9.00
C ILE A 84 2.25 -1.14 8.44
N ARG A 85 1.53 -1.75 7.53
CA ARG A 85 0.39 -1.15 6.84
C ARG A 85 -0.75 -2.12 6.71
N GLY A 86 -1.95 -1.59 6.46
CA GLY A 86 -3.10 -2.44 6.18
C GLY A 86 -4.30 -1.64 5.70
N PHE A 87 -5.25 -2.38 5.14
CA PHE A 87 -6.56 -1.86 4.73
C PHE A 87 -7.63 -2.93 4.87
N SER A 88 -8.89 -2.49 4.83
CA SER A 88 -10.04 -3.37 4.76
C SER A 88 -11.06 -2.77 3.80
N PHE A 89 -11.44 -3.53 2.80
CA PHE A 89 -12.44 -3.19 1.79
C PHE A 89 -13.58 -4.20 1.82
N SER A 90 -14.80 -3.74 1.58
CA SER A 90 -15.96 -4.60 1.40
C SER A 90 -16.94 -3.89 0.48
N THR A 91 -17.56 -4.65 -0.41
CA THR A 91 -18.63 -4.20 -1.30
C THR A 91 -19.71 -5.26 -1.36
N ASP A 92 -20.94 -4.82 -1.51
CA ASP A 92 -22.10 -5.67 -1.72
C ASP A 92 -22.83 -5.24 -2.99
N GLY A 93 -23.45 -6.22 -3.64
CA GLY A 93 -24.19 -6.03 -4.85
C GLY A 93 -25.39 -6.95 -4.92
N GLY A 94 -26.13 -6.83 -5.99
CA GLY A 94 -27.29 -7.68 -6.24
C GLY A 94 -28.32 -7.02 -7.14
N GLY A 95 -29.33 -7.79 -7.49
CA GLY A 95 -30.37 -7.33 -8.38
C GLY A 95 -31.00 -8.45 -9.18
N THR A 96 -31.50 -8.10 -10.35
CA THR A 96 -31.98 -9.07 -11.34
C THR A 96 -30.89 -9.29 -12.38
N ALA A 97 -30.51 -10.53 -12.61
CA ALA A 97 -29.47 -10.87 -13.59
C ALA A 97 -29.95 -10.56 -15.03
N ASP A 98 -29.22 -9.68 -15.71
CA ASP A 98 -29.46 -9.39 -17.13
C ASP A 98 -29.10 -10.59 -18.02
N GLU A 99 -28.05 -11.30 -17.66
CA GLU A 99 -27.58 -12.52 -18.33
C GLU A 99 -27.30 -13.61 -17.31
N ALA A 100 -27.34 -14.87 -17.77
CA ALA A 100 -27.02 -15.99 -16.91
C ALA A 100 -25.51 -16.06 -16.64
N PHE A 101 -25.13 -16.32 -15.39
CA PHE A 101 -23.74 -16.53 -14.99
C PHE A 101 -23.64 -17.62 -13.91
N THR A 102 -22.45 -18.15 -13.73
CA THR A 102 -22.12 -19.06 -12.63
C THR A 102 -20.93 -18.48 -11.88
N LEU A 103 -21.02 -18.45 -10.56
CA LEU A 103 -19.97 -17.94 -9.69
C LEU A 103 -19.97 -18.67 -8.36
N GLY A 104 -18.82 -19.22 -7.94
CA GLY A 104 -18.74 -20.06 -6.74
C GLY A 104 -19.62 -21.31 -6.81
N GLY A 105 -19.80 -21.88 -8.00
CA GLY A 105 -20.69 -23.02 -8.21
C GLY A 105 -22.20 -22.69 -8.09
N VAL A 106 -22.58 -21.44 -7.85
CA VAL A 106 -23.98 -20.97 -7.86
C VAL A 106 -24.30 -20.46 -9.27
N SER A 107 -25.27 -21.10 -9.93
CA SER A 107 -25.76 -20.68 -11.25
C SER A 107 -26.97 -19.77 -11.08
N VAL A 108 -26.86 -18.55 -11.59
CA VAL A 108 -27.95 -17.54 -11.63
C VAL A 108 -28.45 -17.45 -13.06
N ALA A 109 -29.74 -17.69 -13.29
CA ALA A 109 -30.31 -17.58 -14.63
C ALA A 109 -30.65 -16.12 -14.95
N SER A 110 -30.73 -15.78 -16.24
CA SER A 110 -31.23 -14.47 -16.66
C SER A 110 -32.66 -14.25 -16.16
N GLY A 111 -32.89 -13.13 -15.50
CA GLY A 111 -34.15 -12.78 -14.86
C GLY A 111 -34.28 -13.22 -13.39
N ASP A 112 -33.38 -14.03 -12.87
CA ASP A 112 -33.35 -14.39 -11.46
C ASP A 112 -32.77 -13.26 -10.61
N THR A 113 -33.17 -13.20 -9.33
CA THR A 113 -32.65 -12.26 -8.37
C THR A 113 -31.52 -12.88 -7.57
N PHE A 114 -30.47 -12.09 -7.35
CA PHE A 114 -29.28 -12.52 -6.61
C PHE A 114 -28.79 -11.45 -5.63
N THR A 115 -27.96 -11.86 -4.71
CA THR A 115 -27.11 -10.99 -3.87
C THR A 115 -25.68 -11.47 -3.92
N SER A 116 -24.75 -10.54 -3.83
CA SER A 116 -23.31 -10.79 -3.84
C SER A 116 -22.63 -9.93 -2.80
N GLU A 117 -21.55 -10.44 -2.23
CA GLU A 117 -20.67 -9.72 -1.31
C GLU A 117 -19.23 -10.07 -1.65
N PHE A 118 -18.33 -9.10 -1.54
CA PHE A 118 -16.90 -9.31 -1.64
C PHE A 118 -16.18 -8.50 -0.57
N SER A 119 -15.20 -9.11 0.06
CA SER A 119 -14.33 -8.41 1.00
C SER A 119 -12.86 -8.76 0.74
N TRP A 120 -11.99 -7.78 0.96
CA TRP A 120 -10.55 -7.90 0.87
C TRP A 120 -9.91 -7.13 2.01
N TRP A 121 -9.22 -7.80 2.89
CA TRP A 121 -8.37 -7.15 3.87
C TRP A 121 -6.91 -7.54 3.65
N SER A 122 -6.03 -6.60 3.96
CA SER A 122 -4.59 -6.77 3.82
C SER A 122 -3.87 -6.22 5.03
N VAL A 123 -2.85 -6.92 5.48
CA VAL A 123 -1.88 -6.44 6.46
C VAL A 123 -0.49 -6.88 6.05
N GLY A 124 0.48 -5.97 6.13
CA GLY A 124 1.83 -6.28 5.71
C GLY A 124 2.89 -5.39 6.32
N ALA A 125 4.13 -5.74 6.00
CA ALA A 125 5.30 -4.98 6.36
C ALA A 125 6.07 -4.55 5.11
N GLU A 126 6.66 -3.37 5.17
CA GLU A 126 7.48 -2.83 4.09
C GLU A 126 8.79 -2.29 4.63
N VAL A 127 9.85 -2.46 3.86
CA VAL A 127 11.14 -1.81 4.06
C VAL A 127 11.42 -0.95 2.85
N ALA A 128 11.70 0.34 3.05
CA ALA A 128 12.09 1.27 2.00
C ALA A 128 13.47 1.88 2.32
N TYR A 129 14.30 2.05 1.29
CA TYR A 129 15.63 2.62 1.41
C TYR A 129 15.90 3.67 0.33
N ASP A 130 16.24 4.90 0.76
CA ASP A 130 16.62 5.99 -0.13
C ASP A 130 18.05 5.78 -0.66
N PHE A 131 18.18 5.23 -1.86
CA PHE A 131 19.48 4.93 -2.45
C PHE A 131 20.11 6.12 -3.16
N TYR A 132 19.31 7.11 -3.60
CA TYR A 132 19.82 8.27 -4.32
C TYR A 132 19.06 9.55 -3.94
N ARG A 133 19.79 10.57 -3.49
CA ARG A 133 19.27 11.89 -3.09
C ARG A 133 20.01 12.99 -3.84
N PRO A 134 19.65 13.29 -5.12
CA PRO A 134 20.34 14.29 -5.93
C PRO A 134 20.14 15.72 -5.41
N LEU A 135 19.01 15.99 -4.75
CA LEU A 135 18.73 17.24 -4.09
C LEU A 135 18.48 16.92 -2.62
N ALA A 136 19.51 16.96 -1.82
CA ALA A 136 19.38 16.94 -0.37
C ALA A 136 19.19 18.38 0.09
N ALA A 137 18.06 18.65 0.72
CA ALA A 137 17.84 19.95 1.31
C ALA A 137 18.91 20.21 2.38
N LYS A 138 19.53 21.38 2.37
CA LYS A 138 20.44 21.79 3.44
C LYS A 138 19.60 21.85 4.71
N GLN A 139 20.06 21.21 5.79
CA GLN A 139 19.47 21.33 7.12
C GLN A 139 19.60 22.77 7.59
N THR A 140 18.62 23.61 7.29
CA THR A 140 18.49 24.93 7.88
C THR A 140 17.36 24.86 8.91
N PRO A 141 17.58 25.34 10.14
CA PRO A 141 16.53 25.38 11.13
C PRO A 141 15.31 26.11 10.58
N TRP A 142 14.11 25.65 10.90
CA TRP A 142 12.87 26.38 10.60
C TRP A 142 13.00 27.80 11.10
N SER A 143 12.93 28.80 10.21
CA SER A 143 13.04 30.19 10.59
C SER A 143 11.95 30.56 11.60
N GLY A 144 12.37 30.95 12.79
CA GLY A 144 11.52 31.29 13.94
C GLY A 144 11.86 30.54 15.22
N GLN A 145 12.88 29.66 15.20
CA GLN A 145 13.49 29.12 16.41
C GLN A 145 14.90 29.67 16.56
N ASP A 146 15.21 30.18 17.76
CA ASP A 146 16.57 30.58 18.10
C ASP A 146 17.54 29.42 17.85
N GLU A 147 18.63 29.68 17.15
CA GLU A 147 19.72 28.73 16.86
C GLU A 147 20.36 28.12 18.12
N SER A 148 19.95 28.57 19.29
CA SER A 148 20.56 28.24 20.59
C SER A 148 19.96 27.01 21.28
N THR A 149 18.90 26.39 20.75
CA THR A 149 18.29 25.21 21.39
C THR A 149 18.49 23.96 20.54
N PRO A 150 19.45 23.08 20.90
CA PRO A 150 19.51 21.75 20.34
C PRO A 150 18.20 21.05 20.70
N ARG A 151 17.35 20.71 19.74
CA ARG A 151 16.20 19.88 19.99
C ARG A 151 16.56 18.43 19.69
N ASP A 152 16.36 17.63 20.71
CA ASP A 152 16.50 16.20 20.67
C ASP A 152 15.74 15.63 19.48
N GLY A 153 16.50 15.15 18.51
CA GLY A 153 16.16 14.02 17.69
C GLY A 153 15.22 14.20 16.52
N TRP A 154 14.57 15.33 16.28
CA TRP A 154 13.75 15.51 15.08
C TRP A 154 14.32 16.61 14.18
N THR A 155 14.79 16.20 13.00
CA THR A 155 15.13 17.15 11.94
C THR A 155 13.87 17.38 11.11
N PRO A 156 13.26 18.58 11.14
CA PRO A 156 12.16 18.88 10.21
C PRO A 156 12.64 18.65 8.79
N PRO A 157 11.72 18.29 7.85
CA PRO A 157 12.07 18.33 6.46
C PRO A 157 12.73 19.68 6.19
N ALA A 158 13.91 19.63 5.60
CA ALA A 158 14.77 20.79 5.50
C ALA A 158 14.08 21.90 4.69
N ASN A 159 14.36 23.14 5.03
CA ASN A 159 13.96 24.28 4.21
C ASN A 159 14.60 24.13 2.83
N GLY A 160 13.79 24.01 1.77
CA GLY A 160 14.28 23.91 0.39
C GLY A 160 13.63 22.79 -0.42
N THR A 161 14.19 22.57 -1.60
CA THR A 161 13.75 21.52 -2.50
C THR A 161 14.53 20.24 -2.23
N GLU A 162 13.83 19.14 -2.12
CA GLU A 162 14.39 17.81 -1.92
C GLU A 162 13.89 16.86 -3.01
N LEU A 163 14.77 16.00 -3.50
CA LEU A 163 14.43 14.89 -4.38
C LEU A 163 15.16 13.65 -3.92
N SER A 164 14.43 12.59 -3.66
CA SER A 164 15.00 11.28 -3.35
C SER A 164 14.36 10.19 -4.19
N PHE A 165 15.14 9.15 -4.46
CA PHE A 165 14.68 7.90 -5.07
C PHE A 165 14.92 6.78 -4.09
N PHE A 166 13.92 5.92 -3.94
CA PHE A 166 13.99 4.80 -3.00
C PHE A 166 13.62 3.47 -3.67
N GLY A 167 14.20 2.40 -3.15
CA GLY A 167 13.75 1.03 -3.40
C GLY A 167 12.91 0.56 -2.23
N LEU A 168 11.96 -0.31 -2.49
CA LEU A 168 11.12 -0.92 -1.48
C LEU A 168 11.00 -2.43 -1.67
N ALA A 169 10.75 -3.13 -0.56
CA ALA A 169 10.38 -4.53 -0.55
C ALA A 169 9.29 -4.73 0.51
N SER A 170 8.28 -5.50 0.19
CA SER A 170 7.17 -5.76 1.10
C SER A 170 6.74 -7.22 1.12
N ALA A 171 6.08 -7.58 2.21
CA ALA A 171 5.38 -8.83 2.41
C ALA A 171 4.02 -8.52 3.02
N ASP A 172 2.94 -8.84 2.31
CA ASP A 172 1.58 -8.56 2.71
C ASP A 172 0.79 -9.88 2.76
N ILE A 173 -0.08 -10.02 3.76
CA ILE A 173 -1.06 -11.10 3.84
C ILE A 173 -2.39 -10.51 3.40
N ASP A 174 -2.92 -11.05 2.32
CA ASP A 174 -4.21 -10.70 1.75
C ASP A 174 -5.21 -11.82 2.05
N ALA A 175 -6.39 -11.46 2.53
CA ALA A 175 -7.49 -12.40 2.67
C ALA A 175 -8.71 -11.88 1.93
N LEU A 176 -9.19 -12.70 1.03
CA LEU A 176 -10.31 -12.44 0.15
C LEU A 176 -11.47 -13.33 0.54
N SER A 177 -12.67 -12.77 0.54
CA SER A 177 -13.91 -13.51 0.76
C SER A 177 -14.95 -13.08 -0.25
N ARG A 178 -15.69 -14.04 -0.79
CA ARG A 178 -16.78 -13.82 -1.72
C ARG A 178 -17.98 -14.64 -1.32
N THR A 179 -19.16 -14.01 -1.30
CA THR A 179 -20.45 -14.67 -1.11
C THR A 179 -21.31 -14.39 -2.33
N ILE A 180 -21.97 -15.41 -2.85
CA ILE A 180 -23.00 -15.29 -3.89
C ILE A 180 -24.24 -16.07 -3.47
N SER A 181 -25.42 -15.52 -3.67
CA SER A 181 -26.68 -16.18 -3.36
C SER A 181 -27.70 -15.91 -4.47
N ASP A 182 -28.22 -16.97 -5.07
CA ASP A 182 -29.42 -16.91 -5.90
C ASP A 182 -30.66 -16.96 -5.00
N THR A 183 -31.34 -15.83 -4.88
CA THR A 183 -32.53 -15.70 -4.02
C THR A 183 -33.75 -16.39 -4.62
N SER A 184 -33.75 -16.69 -5.92
CA SER A 184 -34.83 -17.41 -6.61
C SER A 184 -34.84 -18.90 -6.28
N THR A 185 -33.66 -19.51 -6.19
CA THR A 185 -33.50 -20.94 -5.86
C THR A 185 -33.15 -21.17 -4.38
N GLY A 186 -32.67 -20.16 -3.69
CA GLY A 186 -32.14 -20.25 -2.31
C GLY A 186 -30.77 -20.90 -2.22
N LEU A 187 -30.05 -21.05 -3.33
CA LEU A 187 -28.67 -21.52 -3.35
C LEU A 187 -27.72 -20.39 -2.96
N ALA A 188 -26.77 -20.69 -2.08
CA ALA A 188 -25.74 -19.74 -1.68
C ALA A 188 -24.38 -20.45 -1.50
N ASN A 189 -23.29 -19.75 -1.78
CA ASN A 189 -21.93 -20.19 -1.51
C ASN A 189 -21.10 -19.04 -0.93
N ASN A 190 -20.20 -19.42 -0.03
CA ASN A 190 -19.20 -18.51 0.55
C ASN A 190 -17.82 -19.13 0.37
N GLU A 191 -16.91 -18.36 -0.20
CA GLU A 191 -15.54 -18.76 -0.51
C GLU A 191 -14.56 -17.81 0.17
N ASN A 192 -13.47 -18.37 0.68
CA ASN A 192 -12.44 -17.59 1.37
C ASN A 192 -11.08 -18.16 1.00
N ASP A 193 -10.18 -17.29 0.55
CA ASP A 193 -8.78 -17.63 0.30
C ASP A 193 -7.84 -16.58 0.90
N SER A 194 -6.62 -17.01 1.19
CA SER A 194 -5.58 -16.14 1.73
C SER A 194 -4.30 -16.30 0.93
N TYR A 195 -3.58 -15.19 0.76
CA TYR A 195 -2.38 -15.10 -0.06
C TYR A 195 -1.28 -14.37 0.67
N LEU A 196 -0.04 -14.74 0.37
CA LEU A 196 1.15 -13.99 0.75
C LEU A 196 1.66 -13.25 -0.49
N ALA A 197 1.52 -11.92 -0.54
CA ALA A 197 2.10 -11.09 -1.58
C ALA A 197 3.52 -10.68 -1.19
N LEU A 198 4.49 -10.94 -2.07
CA LEU A 198 5.88 -10.53 -1.92
C LEU A 198 6.23 -9.60 -3.07
N GLU A 199 6.47 -8.33 -2.77
CA GLU A 199 6.69 -7.31 -3.80
C GLU A 199 8.04 -6.63 -3.63
N VAL A 200 8.62 -6.19 -4.74
CA VAL A 200 9.75 -5.27 -4.81
C VAL A 200 9.41 -4.10 -5.71
N GLY A 201 9.91 -2.94 -5.40
CA GLY A 201 9.53 -1.75 -6.12
C GLY A 201 10.50 -0.60 -6.01
N VAL A 202 10.12 0.49 -6.65
CA VAL A 202 10.86 1.74 -6.64
C VAL A 202 9.89 2.91 -6.53
N GLY A 203 10.40 4.01 -6.02
CA GLY A 203 9.64 5.25 -5.94
C GLY A 203 10.54 6.48 -5.89
N PHE A 204 9.88 7.61 -5.90
CA PHE A 204 10.55 8.89 -5.65
C PHE A 204 9.72 9.73 -4.69
N ARG A 205 10.41 10.64 -4.03
CA ARG A 205 9.83 11.69 -3.19
C ARG A 205 10.41 13.03 -3.61
N PHE A 206 9.53 13.96 -3.91
CA PHE A 206 9.90 15.33 -4.24
C PHE A 206 9.22 16.26 -3.25
N GLY A 207 9.98 17.09 -2.56
CA GLY A 207 9.48 18.03 -1.58
C GLY A 207 9.98 19.44 -1.81
N PHE A 208 9.16 20.44 -1.53
CA PHE A 208 9.55 21.84 -1.60
C PHE A 208 8.85 22.69 -0.55
N ASP A 209 9.59 23.69 -0.05
CA ASP A 209 9.10 24.64 0.94
C ASP A 209 8.21 25.70 0.28
N THR A 210 7.02 25.92 0.82
CA THR A 210 6.04 26.89 0.31
C THR A 210 5.86 28.09 1.21
N LYS A 211 6.62 28.18 2.30
CA LYS A 211 6.43 29.15 3.37
C LYS A 211 6.34 30.61 2.93
N GLU A 212 7.08 30.99 1.88
CA GLU A 212 7.05 32.34 1.33
C GLU A 212 5.78 32.63 0.52
N SER A 213 5.20 31.58 -0.09
CA SER A 213 4.03 31.72 -0.98
C SER A 213 2.70 31.48 -0.27
N PHE A 214 2.69 30.58 0.74
CA PHE A 214 1.49 30.17 1.45
C PHE A 214 1.73 30.16 2.96
N PRO A 215 1.10 31.04 3.74
CA PRO A 215 1.38 31.17 5.17
C PRO A 215 0.92 29.96 5.99
N ILE A 216 -0.05 29.17 5.52
CA ILE A 216 -0.63 28.02 6.21
C ILE A 216 0.11 26.74 5.85
N ILE A 217 0.42 26.52 4.56
CA ILE A 217 1.11 25.34 4.05
C ILE A 217 2.60 25.63 4.08
N ARG A 218 3.35 24.87 4.86
CA ARG A 218 4.78 25.08 5.04
C ARG A 218 5.64 24.34 4.05
N ARG A 219 5.15 23.18 3.61
CA ARG A 219 5.85 22.30 2.68
C ARG A 219 4.83 21.48 1.90
N VAL A 220 5.16 21.15 0.67
CA VAL A 220 4.44 20.17 -0.15
C VAL A 220 5.40 19.06 -0.51
N ASP A 221 4.98 17.81 -0.28
CA ASP A 221 5.68 16.62 -0.72
C ASP A 221 4.83 15.87 -1.74
N ILE A 222 5.47 15.42 -2.81
CA ILE A 222 4.89 14.53 -3.82
C ILE A 222 5.64 13.22 -3.73
N THR A 223 4.93 12.12 -3.52
CA THR A 223 5.50 10.78 -3.48
C THR A 223 4.81 9.92 -4.52
N ALA A 224 5.58 9.15 -5.26
CA ALA A 224 5.02 8.11 -6.11
C ALA A 224 5.89 6.86 -6.04
N SER A 225 5.25 5.69 -6.04
CA SER A 225 5.91 4.39 -6.02
C SER A 225 5.12 3.37 -6.83
N GLY A 226 5.84 2.36 -7.30
CA GLY A 226 5.25 1.18 -7.90
C GLY A 226 6.04 -0.05 -7.47
N ALA A 227 5.32 -1.12 -7.17
CA ALA A 227 5.86 -2.41 -6.79
C ALA A 227 5.19 -3.51 -7.59
N TYR A 228 5.91 -4.58 -7.81
CA TYR A 228 5.42 -5.79 -8.47
C TYR A 228 6.08 -7.01 -7.84
N GLY A 229 5.37 -8.13 -7.83
CA GLY A 229 5.86 -9.34 -7.20
C GLY A 229 4.97 -10.55 -7.43
N LEU A 230 4.99 -11.44 -6.46
CA LEU A 230 4.29 -12.72 -6.50
C LEU A 230 3.17 -12.74 -5.46
N SER A 231 2.04 -13.30 -5.85
CA SER A 231 0.96 -13.72 -4.98
C SER A 231 1.05 -15.24 -4.79
N ILE A 232 1.23 -15.68 -3.57
CA ILE A 232 1.44 -17.06 -3.17
C ILE A 232 0.23 -17.50 -2.35
N PRO A 233 -0.62 -18.42 -2.83
CA PRO A 233 -1.72 -18.93 -2.04
C PRO A 233 -1.21 -19.61 -0.77
N VAL A 234 -1.92 -19.40 0.36
CA VAL A 234 -1.59 -20.04 1.65
C VAL A 234 -2.09 -21.48 1.70
N SER A 235 -3.18 -21.76 0.97
CA SER A 235 -3.73 -23.11 0.69
C SER A 235 -3.21 -23.65 -0.63
N ASP A 236 -3.91 -24.62 -1.22
CA ASP A 236 -3.65 -25.08 -2.58
C ASP A 236 -4.01 -23.98 -3.59
N GLY A 237 -3.31 -23.94 -4.74
CA GLY A 237 -3.48 -22.94 -5.79
C GLY A 237 -2.20 -22.70 -6.56
N ASP A 238 -2.26 -21.87 -7.58
CA ASP A 238 -1.13 -21.52 -8.42
C ASP A 238 -0.51 -20.15 -8.03
N LEU A 239 0.75 -19.97 -8.39
CA LEU A 239 1.46 -18.70 -8.16
C LEU A 239 0.92 -17.64 -9.12
N GLY A 240 0.45 -16.55 -8.57
CA GLY A 240 0.03 -15.38 -9.32
C GLY A 240 0.97 -14.20 -9.23
N GLY A 241 0.55 -13.07 -9.77
CA GLY A 241 1.23 -11.79 -9.68
C GLY A 241 0.60 -10.90 -8.61
N ALA A 242 1.41 -10.05 -7.98
CA ALA A 242 0.94 -8.98 -7.12
C ALA A 242 1.48 -7.64 -7.63
N SER A 243 0.71 -6.57 -7.49
CA SER A 243 1.12 -5.24 -7.94
C SER A 243 0.52 -4.13 -7.09
N ARG A 244 1.29 -3.06 -6.92
CA ARG A 244 0.86 -1.87 -6.18
C ARG A 244 1.41 -0.62 -6.84
N VAL A 245 0.55 0.40 -6.96
CA VAL A 245 0.93 1.74 -7.41
C VAL A 245 0.32 2.75 -6.44
N GLU A 246 1.13 3.67 -5.99
CA GLU A 246 0.69 4.76 -5.11
C GLU A 246 1.25 6.09 -5.58
N ALA A 247 0.43 7.14 -5.50
CA ALA A 247 0.86 8.51 -5.77
C ALA A 247 0.13 9.47 -4.84
N ASP A 248 0.87 10.29 -4.09
CA ASP A 248 0.34 11.18 -3.07
C ASP A 248 0.93 12.57 -3.15
N ILE A 249 0.12 13.55 -2.77
CA ILE A 249 0.54 14.92 -2.49
C ILE A 249 0.22 15.20 -1.01
N SER A 250 1.24 15.52 -0.24
CA SER A 250 1.13 15.85 1.19
C SER A 250 1.35 17.34 1.42
N PHE A 251 0.48 17.95 2.22
CA PHE A 251 0.51 19.36 2.59
C PHE A 251 0.83 19.48 4.09
N TRP A 252 2.03 19.91 4.41
CA TRP A 252 2.51 20.05 5.78
C TRP A 252 2.11 21.42 6.35
N PHE A 253 1.36 21.41 7.44
CA PHE A 253 0.95 22.62 8.16
C PHE A 253 1.90 22.93 9.32
N CYS A 254 2.47 21.91 9.92
CA CYS A 254 3.47 21.96 10.96
C CYS A 254 4.49 20.83 10.76
N LYS A 255 5.48 20.76 11.63
CA LYS A 255 6.52 19.71 11.55
C LYS A 255 5.99 18.32 11.94
N GLU A 256 4.92 18.27 12.73
CA GLU A 256 4.32 17.04 13.23
C GLU A 256 3.09 16.57 12.42
N GLY A 257 2.57 17.39 11.48
CA GLY A 257 1.30 17.07 10.84
C GLY A 257 1.14 17.54 9.41
N ALA A 258 0.64 16.66 8.58
CA ALA A 258 0.24 16.92 7.20
C ALA A 258 -1.14 16.32 6.91
N ALA A 259 -1.83 16.91 5.93
CA ALA A 259 -2.91 16.25 5.22
C ALA A 259 -2.38 15.79 3.86
N TYR A 260 -2.89 14.69 3.35
CA TYR A 260 -2.52 14.22 2.03
C TYR A 260 -3.72 13.77 1.22
N PHE A 261 -3.54 13.79 -0.08
CA PHE A 261 -4.49 13.31 -1.06
C PHE A 261 -3.73 12.54 -2.12
N GLY A 262 -4.31 11.44 -2.61
CA GLY A 262 -3.62 10.61 -3.56
C GLY A 262 -4.49 9.59 -4.25
N TYR A 263 -3.81 8.66 -4.89
CA TYR A 263 -4.39 7.54 -5.59
C TYR A 263 -3.62 6.26 -5.24
N ARG A 264 -4.36 5.19 -5.01
CA ARG A 264 -3.80 3.86 -4.74
C ARG A 264 -4.45 2.84 -5.67
N LEU A 265 -3.62 1.96 -6.19
CA LEU A 265 -4.00 0.73 -6.86
C LEU A 265 -3.28 -0.43 -6.15
N VAL A 266 -4.03 -1.43 -5.76
CA VAL A 266 -3.53 -2.72 -5.28
C VAL A 266 -4.21 -3.80 -6.10
N GLY A 267 -3.47 -4.72 -6.67
CA GLY A 267 -4.05 -5.74 -7.52
C GLY A 267 -3.16 -6.96 -7.64
N GLY A 268 -3.74 -8.01 -8.18
CA GLY A 268 -3.04 -9.25 -8.39
C GLY A 268 -3.87 -10.25 -9.18
N ASP A 269 -3.16 -11.31 -9.49
CA ASP A 269 -3.71 -12.56 -9.98
C ASP A 269 -3.70 -13.52 -8.79
N PHE A 270 -4.88 -13.78 -8.26
CA PHE A 270 -5.10 -14.58 -7.06
C PHE A 270 -5.75 -15.89 -7.49
N ASP A 271 -4.95 -16.95 -7.57
CA ASP A 271 -5.38 -18.29 -7.94
C ASP A 271 -5.32 -19.20 -6.71
N GLY A 272 -6.43 -19.33 -6.02
CA GLY A 272 -6.59 -20.11 -4.78
C GLY A 272 -7.32 -21.41 -5.01
N GLU A 273 -7.54 -22.15 -3.92
CA GLU A 273 -8.22 -23.44 -3.93
C GLU A 273 -9.68 -23.32 -4.38
N VAL A 274 -10.36 -22.25 -3.96
CA VAL A 274 -11.80 -22.09 -4.16
C VAL A 274 -12.18 -20.80 -4.90
N MET A 275 -11.28 -19.83 -4.97
CA MET A 275 -11.54 -18.56 -5.62
C MET A 275 -10.37 -18.13 -6.52
N GLU A 276 -10.66 -17.79 -7.76
CA GLU A 276 -9.71 -17.20 -8.70
C GLU A 276 -10.17 -15.78 -9.03
N LEU A 277 -9.29 -14.79 -8.81
CA LEU A 277 -9.54 -13.37 -9.08
C LEU A 277 -8.33 -12.76 -9.79
N ASP A 278 -8.50 -12.32 -11.02
CA ASP A 278 -7.59 -11.42 -11.73
C ASP A 278 -8.17 -10.00 -11.61
N GLY A 279 -7.71 -9.26 -10.60
CA GLY A 279 -8.39 -8.01 -10.26
C GLY A 279 -7.57 -7.03 -9.44
N SER A 280 -8.15 -5.85 -9.24
CA SER A 280 -7.54 -4.78 -8.46
C SER A 280 -8.56 -3.93 -7.73
N LEU A 281 -8.13 -3.38 -6.59
CA LEU A 281 -8.78 -2.27 -5.92
C LEU A 281 -8.06 -0.98 -6.31
N GLN A 282 -8.80 -0.01 -6.84
CA GLN A 282 -8.22 1.24 -7.29
C GLN A 282 -9.10 2.43 -6.95
N GLY A 283 -8.51 3.50 -6.45
CA GLY A 283 -9.29 4.67 -6.10
C GLY A 283 -8.51 5.80 -5.43
N LEU A 284 -9.23 6.89 -5.21
CA LEU A 284 -8.73 8.07 -4.53
C LEU A 284 -8.61 7.82 -3.02
N ARG A 285 -7.60 8.42 -2.41
CA ARG A 285 -7.44 8.42 -0.96
C ARG A 285 -7.17 9.81 -0.41
N ALA A 286 -7.59 10.06 0.81
CA ALA A 286 -7.29 11.29 1.54
C ALA A 286 -7.08 10.97 3.02
N GLY A 287 -6.10 11.59 3.64
CA GLY A 287 -5.76 11.25 5.00
C GLY A 287 -4.90 12.28 5.71
N ILE A 288 -4.46 11.89 6.90
CA ILE A 288 -3.54 12.66 7.73
C ILE A 288 -2.27 11.86 7.99
N LYS A 289 -1.16 12.56 8.09
CA LYS A 289 0.13 12.03 8.51
C LYS A 289 0.58 12.77 9.77
N LEU A 290 0.94 12.01 10.78
CA LEU A 290 1.47 12.50 12.04
C LEU A 290 2.89 11.99 12.23
N VAL A 291 3.76 12.85 12.80
CA VAL A 291 5.18 12.56 13.02
C VAL A 291 5.54 12.84 14.47
N PHE A 292 6.22 11.90 15.11
CA PHE A 292 6.58 11.95 16.54
C PHE A 292 8.09 11.78 16.74
#